data_19433938ecbd79b58cf3e52faf64a961
#
_entry.id   19433938ecbd79b58cf3e52faf64a961
#
_cell.length_a   1.000
_cell.length_b   1.000
_cell.length_c   1.000
_cell.angle_alpha   90.00
_cell.angle_beta   90.00
_cell.angle_gamma   90.00
#
_symmetry.space_group_name_H-M   'P 1'
#
loop_
_entity.id
_entity.type
_entity.pdbx_description
1 polymer ?
#
loop_
_entity_poly.entity_id
_entity_poly.type
_entity_poly.pdbx_seq_one_letter_code
_entity_poly.pdbx_strand_id
1 'polypeptide(L)'
;MSRIDETKEFIPVRIAVLTVSDSRDMSDDRSGDTLVARIEAAGHILADRMIVRDERDQVAEQLREWIANPEVDVVISTGGTGLTGRDVTVEAHRDVYEKEIDAFGTVFTIVSMQKIGTSAVQSRATGGVAGGTYLFALPGSPGACKDAWDEILKYQLDYRHRPCNFVEIMPRLDEHKRRK
;
A
#
# COMPACT_ATOMS: atom_id res chain seq x y z
N MET A 1 21.95 0.56 -4.56
CA MET A 1 21.73 1.96 -4.18
C MET A 1 20.54 2.50 -4.94
N SER A 2 19.54 3.02 -4.24
CA SER A 2 18.46 3.75 -4.92
C SER A 2 19.03 5.05 -5.50
N ARG A 3 18.77 5.30 -6.78
CA ARG A 3 19.20 6.52 -7.47
C ARG A 3 17.97 7.32 -7.83
N ILE A 4 17.91 8.55 -7.38
CA ILE A 4 16.93 9.53 -7.86
C ILE A 4 17.55 10.26 -9.05
N ASP A 5 16.85 10.27 -10.17
CA ASP A 5 17.20 10.99 -11.38
C ASP A 5 16.61 12.40 -11.29
N GLU A 6 17.40 13.34 -10.81
CA GLU A 6 16.98 14.73 -10.59
C GLU A 6 16.68 15.51 -11.89
N THR A 7 17.00 14.93 -13.05
CA THR A 7 16.64 15.52 -14.35
C THR A 7 15.18 15.28 -14.75
N LYS A 8 14.49 14.37 -14.04
CA LYS A 8 13.08 14.07 -14.24
C LYS A 8 12.20 14.90 -13.29
N GLU A 9 11.00 15.23 -13.73
CA GLU A 9 10.00 15.84 -12.89
C GLU A 9 9.44 14.81 -11.88
N PHE A 10 9.16 15.27 -10.66
CA PHE A 10 8.39 14.51 -9.70
C PHE A 10 6.91 14.49 -10.13
N ILE A 11 6.34 13.30 -10.19
CA ILE A 11 4.92 13.11 -10.51
C ILE A 11 4.20 12.70 -9.23
N PRO A 12 3.36 13.58 -8.64
CA PRO A 12 2.57 13.19 -7.48
C PRO A 12 1.54 12.13 -7.86
N VAL A 13 1.38 11.12 -7.01
CA VAL A 13 0.33 10.11 -7.12
C VAL A 13 -0.72 10.34 -6.04
N ARG A 14 -1.98 9.94 -6.32
CA ARG A 14 -3.12 10.10 -5.43
C ARG A 14 -3.29 8.81 -4.64
N ILE A 15 -3.09 8.89 -3.32
CA ILE A 15 -2.99 7.73 -2.43
C ILE A 15 -4.14 7.75 -1.44
N ALA A 16 -4.92 6.67 -1.38
CA ALA A 16 -5.90 6.44 -0.34
C ALA A 16 -5.30 5.58 0.78
N VAL A 17 -5.65 5.87 2.03
CA VAL A 17 -5.21 5.14 3.21
C VAL A 17 -6.39 4.46 3.88
N LEU A 18 -6.31 3.12 4.03
CA LEU A 18 -7.31 2.30 4.71
C LEU A 18 -6.74 1.73 6.01
N THR A 19 -7.32 2.08 7.12
CA THR A 19 -7.03 1.40 8.38
C THR A 19 -8.07 0.32 8.64
N VAL A 20 -7.61 -0.91 8.86
CA VAL A 20 -8.48 -2.04 9.18
C VAL A 20 -8.36 -2.34 10.67
N SER A 21 -9.43 -2.11 11.41
CA SER A 21 -9.45 -2.28 12.87
C SER A 21 -10.86 -2.35 13.44
N ASP A 22 -11.10 -3.28 14.37
CA ASP A 22 -12.34 -3.37 15.12
C ASP A 22 -12.46 -2.31 16.25
N SER A 23 -11.34 -1.71 16.65
CA SER A 23 -11.28 -0.91 17.88
C SER A 23 -10.80 0.53 17.73
N ARG A 24 -10.16 0.87 16.59
CA ARG A 24 -9.61 2.23 16.38
C ARG A 24 -10.63 3.16 15.73
N ASP A 25 -10.48 4.43 16.05
CA ASP A 25 -11.12 5.54 15.35
C ASP A 25 -10.05 6.55 14.85
N MET A 26 -10.50 7.64 14.23
CA MET A 26 -9.58 8.64 13.67
C MET A 26 -8.73 9.35 14.72
N SER A 27 -9.10 9.31 15.99
CA SER A 27 -8.37 9.99 17.07
C SER A 27 -7.20 9.19 17.60
N ASP A 28 -7.17 7.87 17.37
CA ASP A 28 -6.12 6.96 17.85
C ASP A 28 -5.45 6.11 16.76
N ASP A 29 -5.74 6.38 15.49
CA ASP A 29 -5.17 5.69 14.34
C ASP A 29 -3.74 6.15 14.01
N ARG A 30 -2.81 5.78 14.87
CA ARG A 30 -1.38 6.14 14.72
C ARG A 30 -0.75 5.58 13.45
N SER A 31 -1.20 4.44 12.97
CA SER A 31 -0.67 3.80 11.75
C SER A 31 -1.09 4.57 10.50
N GLY A 32 -2.38 4.94 10.43
CA GLY A 32 -2.89 5.79 9.36
C GLY A 32 -2.24 7.18 9.39
N ASP A 33 -2.11 7.81 10.57
CA ASP A 33 -1.41 9.09 10.71
C ASP A 33 0.04 9.02 10.22
N THR A 34 0.73 7.92 10.52
CA THR A 34 2.11 7.70 10.06
C THR A 34 2.21 7.65 8.54
N LEU A 35 1.26 6.99 7.87
CA LEU A 35 1.20 6.93 6.41
C LEU A 35 0.85 8.28 5.80
N VAL A 36 -0.20 8.94 6.30
CA VAL A 36 -0.65 10.25 5.81
C VAL A 36 0.49 11.27 5.87
N ALA A 37 1.14 11.39 7.03
CA ALA A 37 2.25 12.32 7.20
C ALA A 37 3.40 12.07 6.20
N ARG A 38 3.67 10.81 5.85
CA ARG A 38 4.71 10.45 4.88
C ARG A 38 4.31 10.69 3.45
N ILE A 39 3.08 10.42 3.10
CA ILE A 39 2.50 10.69 1.78
C ILE A 39 2.61 12.18 1.47
N GLU A 40 2.14 13.02 2.38
CA GLU A 40 2.15 14.47 2.23
C GLU A 40 3.58 15.04 2.23
N ALA A 41 4.44 14.58 3.15
CA ALA A 41 5.83 15.01 3.22
C ALA A 41 6.64 14.65 1.96
N ALA A 42 6.26 13.57 1.26
CA ALA A 42 6.86 13.18 -0.02
C ALA A 42 6.32 13.97 -1.22
N GLY A 43 5.30 14.80 -1.04
CA GLY A 43 4.67 15.60 -2.10
C GLY A 43 3.59 14.85 -2.88
N HIS A 44 3.13 13.70 -2.40
CA HIS A 44 1.97 13.00 -2.95
C HIS A 44 0.66 13.60 -2.42
N ILE A 45 -0.44 13.18 -3.00
CA ILE A 45 -1.79 13.67 -2.67
C ILE A 45 -2.51 12.60 -1.86
N LEU A 46 -2.98 12.95 -0.67
CA LEU A 46 -3.93 12.11 0.05
C LEU A 46 -5.29 12.19 -0.65
N ALA A 47 -5.67 11.13 -1.35
CA ALA A 47 -6.93 11.05 -2.09
C ALA A 47 -8.11 10.83 -1.15
N ASP A 48 -7.95 9.92 -0.19
CA ASP A 48 -8.99 9.58 0.78
C ASP A 48 -8.38 8.88 2.00
N ARG A 49 -9.11 8.82 3.12
CA ARG A 49 -8.73 8.08 4.32
C ARG A 49 -9.96 7.51 4.99
N MET A 50 -9.96 6.19 5.24
CA MET A 50 -11.05 5.52 5.92
C MET A 50 -10.54 4.50 6.95
N ILE A 51 -11.41 4.20 7.92
CA ILE A 51 -11.25 3.07 8.84
C ILE A 51 -12.44 2.13 8.61
N VAL A 52 -12.14 0.85 8.43
CA VAL A 52 -13.15 -0.21 8.34
C VAL A 52 -12.87 -1.29 9.36
N ARG A 53 -13.87 -2.07 9.70
CA ARG A 53 -13.72 -3.20 10.62
C ARG A 53 -12.96 -4.35 9.96
N ASP A 54 -12.43 -5.25 10.81
CA ASP A 54 -11.78 -6.50 10.40
C ASP A 54 -12.82 -7.51 9.85
N GLU A 55 -13.54 -7.10 8.80
CA GLU A 55 -14.51 -7.89 8.05
C GLU A 55 -14.08 -7.96 6.58
N ARG A 56 -13.78 -9.18 6.10
CA ARG A 56 -13.21 -9.42 4.77
C ARG A 56 -14.00 -8.76 3.64
N ASP A 57 -15.33 -8.90 3.68
CA ASP A 57 -16.19 -8.34 2.64
C ASP A 57 -16.22 -6.81 2.66
N GLN A 58 -16.22 -6.18 3.85
CA GLN A 58 -16.19 -4.72 3.97
C GLN A 58 -14.85 -4.15 3.47
N VAL A 59 -13.74 -4.79 3.82
CA VAL A 59 -12.42 -4.40 3.29
C VAL A 59 -12.39 -4.53 1.78
N ALA A 60 -12.83 -5.67 1.24
CA ALA A 60 -12.85 -5.89 -0.22
C ALA A 60 -13.78 -4.92 -0.95
N GLU A 61 -14.93 -4.57 -0.37
CA GLU A 61 -15.86 -3.60 -0.94
C GLU A 61 -15.23 -2.20 -1.02
N GLN A 62 -14.61 -1.73 0.07
CA GLN A 62 -13.92 -0.45 0.09
C GLN A 62 -12.77 -0.40 -0.93
N LEU A 63 -12.02 -1.49 -1.07
CA LEU A 63 -10.97 -1.59 -2.09
C LEU A 63 -11.56 -1.48 -3.51
N ARG A 64 -12.68 -2.16 -3.79
CA ARG A 64 -13.35 -2.07 -5.10
C ARG A 64 -13.87 -0.68 -5.42
N GLU A 65 -14.40 0.03 -4.43
CA GLU A 65 -14.83 1.43 -4.61
C GLU A 65 -13.65 2.31 -5.05
N TRP A 66 -12.51 2.19 -4.37
CA TRP A 66 -11.33 2.98 -4.72
C TRP A 66 -10.67 2.54 -6.03
N ILE A 67 -10.69 1.24 -6.36
CA ILE A 67 -10.24 0.74 -7.68
C ILE A 67 -11.08 1.34 -8.81
N ALA A 68 -12.37 1.54 -8.59
CA ALA A 68 -13.26 2.14 -9.58
C ALA A 68 -13.17 3.67 -9.63
N ASN A 69 -12.53 4.31 -8.64
CA ASN A 69 -12.39 5.76 -8.57
C ASN A 69 -11.17 6.23 -9.35
N PRO A 70 -11.33 7.00 -10.46
CA PRO A 70 -10.20 7.49 -11.25
C PRO A 70 -9.30 8.48 -10.51
N GLU A 71 -9.73 8.98 -9.35
CA GLU A 71 -8.94 9.87 -8.48
C GLU A 71 -8.07 9.12 -7.47
N VAL A 72 -7.99 7.78 -7.54
CA VAL A 72 -7.15 6.95 -6.67
C VAL A 72 -6.17 6.14 -7.52
N ASP A 73 -4.88 6.43 -7.39
CA ASP A 73 -3.81 5.73 -8.10
C ASP A 73 -3.25 4.56 -7.27
N VAL A 74 -3.24 4.73 -5.95
CA VAL A 74 -2.64 3.78 -5.00
C VAL A 74 -3.52 3.68 -3.75
N VAL A 75 -3.68 2.47 -3.23
CA VAL A 75 -4.29 2.21 -1.93
C VAL A 75 -3.23 1.61 -1.00
N ILE A 76 -3.10 2.15 0.20
CA ILE A 76 -2.26 1.58 1.25
C ILE A 76 -3.13 1.25 2.45
N SER A 77 -3.32 -0.04 2.72
CA SER A 77 -4.03 -0.54 3.89
C SER A 77 -3.07 -0.85 5.02
N THR A 78 -3.50 -0.63 6.25
CA THR A 78 -2.75 -1.00 7.47
C THR A 78 -3.67 -1.64 8.50
N GLY A 79 -3.19 -2.69 9.16
CA GLY A 79 -3.95 -3.47 10.13
C GLY A 79 -4.58 -4.73 9.56
N GLY A 80 -4.96 -5.65 10.43
CA GLY A 80 -5.63 -6.90 10.08
C GLY A 80 -4.83 -7.86 9.20
N THR A 81 -3.49 -7.80 9.24
CA THR A 81 -2.62 -8.65 8.40
C THR A 81 -1.97 -9.81 9.16
N GLY A 82 -2.21 -9.94 10.48
CA GLY A 82 -1.64 -10.98 11.32
C GLY A 82 -2.17 -12.38 11.04
N LEU A 83 -2.03 -13.27 12.03
CA LEU A 83 -2.34 -14.70 11.91
C LEU A 83 -3.59 -15.11 12.67
N THR A 84 -4.26 -14.17 13.35
CA THR A 84 -5.48 -14.49 14.12
C THR A 84 -6.68 -14.63 13.19
N GLY A 85 -7.77 -15.21 13.71
CA GLY A 85 -8.99 -15.40 12.92
C GLY A 85 -9.70 -14.08 12.53
N ARG A 86 -9.33 -12.94 13.15
CA ARG A 86 -9.84 -11.61 12.77
C ARG A 86 -8.95 -10.91 11.75
N ASP A 87 -7.74 -11.39 11.49
CA ASP A 87 -6.83 -10.81 10.51
C ASP A 87 -7.23 -11.25 9.09
N VAL A 88 -7.91 -10.39 8.35
CA VAL A 88 -8.52 -10.70 7.04
C VAL A 88 -8.04 -9.80 5.91
N THR A 89 -7.19 -8.80 6.20
CA THR A 89 -6.79 -7.78 5.23
C THR A 89 -6.05 -8.35 4.03
N VAL A 90 -5.12 -9.29 4.24
CA VAL A 90 -4.36 -9.93 3.15
C VAL A 90 -5.31 -10.71 2.23
N GLU A 91 -6.24 -11.46 2.81
CA GLU A 91 -7.24 -12.25 2.07
C GLU A 91 -8.17 -11.33 1.28
N ALA A 92 -8.66 -10.25 1.88
CA ALA A 92 -9.53 -9.27 1.20
C ALA A 92 -8.81 -8.57 0.03
N HIS A 93 -7.53 -8.24 0.18
CA HIS A 93 -6.71 -7.71 -0.91
C HIS A 93 -6.59 -8.72 -2.06
N ARG A 94 -6.32 -9.99 -1.76
CA ARG A 94 -6.22 -11.05 -2.77
C ARG A 94 -7.51 -11.31 -3.51
N ASP A 95 -8.67 -11.06 -2.89
CA ASP A 95 -9.98 -11.18 -3.54
C ASP A 95 -10.20 -10.14 -4.66
N VAL A 96 -9.44 -9.04 -4.66
CA VAL A 96 -9.58 -7.96 -5.63
C VAL A 96 -8.41 -7.86 -6.61
N TYR A 97 -7.28 -8.52 -6.36
CA TYR A 97 -6.13 -8.47 -7.25
C TYR A 97 -6.40 -9.07 -8.63
N GLU A 98 -6.01 -8.38 -9.66
CA GLU A 98 -5.84 -8.94 -11.00
C GLU A 98 -4.44 -9.59 -11.15
N LYS A 99 -3.45 -9.00 -10.49
CA LYS A 99 -2.07 -9.53 -10.39
C LYS A 99 -1.51 -9.25 -9.00
N GLU A 100 -0.95 -10.26 -8.37
CA GLU A 100 -0.19 -10.09 -7.13
C GLU A 100 1.25 -9.64 -7.44
N ILE A 101 1.79 -8.75 -6.60
CA ILE A 101 3.20 -8.33 -6.62
C ILE A 101 3.92 -9.16 -5.55
N ASP A 102 4.23 -10.41 -5.88
CA ASP A 102 4.81 -11.38 -4.93
C ASP A 102 6.07 -10.86 -4.21
N ALA A 103 6.90 -10.13 -4.95
CA ALA A 103 8.13 -9.57 -4.42
C ALA A 103 7.89 -8.51 -3.33
N PHE A 104 6.73 -7.87 -3.27
CA PHE A 104 6.47 -6.84 -2.26
C PHE A 104 6.52 -7.43 -0.84
N GLY A 105 5.80 -8.53 -0.60
CA GLY A 105 5.82 -9.22 0.69
C GLY A 105 7.20 -9.73 1.05
N THR A 106 7.94 -10.25 0.07
CA THR A 106 9.32 -10.73 0.26
C THR A 106 10.27 -9.61 0.68
N VAL A 107 10.26 -8.48 -0.04
CA VAL A 107 11.12 -7.32 0.27
C VAL A 107 10.73 -6.72 1.63
N PHE A 108 9.44 -6.61 1.93
CA PHE A 108 8.98 -6.16 3.24
C PHE A 108 9.48 -7.07 4.38
N THR A 109 9.43 -8.39 4.18
CA THR A 109 9.96 -9.35 5.17
C THR A 109 11.45 -9.17 5.39
N ILE A 110 12.25 -8.95 4.34
CA ILE A 110 13.69 -8.67 4.45
C ILE A 110 13.94 -7.40 5.27
N VAL A 111 13.21 -6.32 4.98
CA VAL A 111 13.30 -5.06 5.75
C VAL A 111 12.92 -5.28 7.21
N SER A 112 11.83 -6.00 7.47
CA SER A 112 11.37 -6.32 8.82
C SER A 112 12.40 -7.16 9.59
N MET A 113 13.01 -8.17 8.94
CA MET A 113 14.06 -8.99 9.55
C MET A 113 15.25 -8.16 10.06
N GLN A 114 15.62 -7.11 9.33
CA GLN A 114 16.70 -6.21 9.74
C GLN A 114 16.33 -5.35 10.96
N LYS A 115 15.04 -5.10 11.20
CA LYS A 115 14.54 -4.25 12.28
C LYS A 115 14.14 -5.03 13.54
N ILE A 116 13.42 -6.13 13.37
CA ILE A 116 12.79 -6.89 14.46
C ILE A 116 13.21 -8.37 14.50
N GLY A 117 14.21 -8.76 13.69
CA GLY A 117 14.72 -10.13 13.67
C GLY A 117 13.65 -11.16 13.31
N THR A 118 13.68 -12.32 13.95
CA THR A 118 12.76 -13.44 13.65
C THR A 118 11.28 -13.14 13.91
N SER A 119 10.94 -12.08 14.64
CA SER A 119 9.53 -11.66 14.80
C SER A 119 8.88 -11.28 13.47
N ALA A 120 9.68 -10.96 12.44
CA ALA A 120 9.21 -10.71 11.08
C ALA A 120 8.45 -11.91 10.46
N VAL A 121 8.68 -13.14 10.95
CA VAL A 121 7.97 -14.35 10.49
C VAL A 121 6.45 -14.25 10.70
N GLN A 122 6.01 -13.51 11.71
CA GLN A 122 4.59 -13.30 12.00
C GLN A 122 3.97 -12.12 11.23
N SER A 123 4.78 -11.32 10.54
CA SER A 123 4.31 -10.17 9.79
C SER A 123 3.93 -10.60 8.37
N ARG A 124 2.69 -10.26 7.97
CA ARG A 124 2.27 -10.46 6.59
C ARG A 124 2.07 -9.09 5.92
N ALA A 125 2.57 -8.99 4.70
CA ALA A 125 2.31 -7.86 3.81
C ALA A 125 2.06 -8.39 2.41
N THR A 126 1.24 -7.71 1.63
CA THR A 126 0.95 -8.08 0.24
C THR A 126 0.84 -6.83 -0.62
N GLY A 127 1.10 -6.97 -1.90
CA GLY A 127 0.89 -5.94 -2.90
C GLY A 127 0.29 -6.54 -4.16
N GLY A 128 -0.49 -5.75 -4.88
CA GLY A 128 -1.12 -6.18 -6.12
C GLY A 128 -1.60 -5.03 -6.97
N VAL A 129 -2.19 -5.39 -8.10
CA VAL A 129 -2.75 -4.45 -9.08
C VAL A 129 -4.17 -4.88 -9.42
N ALA A 130 -5.08 -3.94 -9.49
CA ALA A 130 -6.43 -4.14 -10.01
C ALA A 130 -6.95 -2.85 -10.63
N GLY A 131 -7.56 -2.93 -11.81
CA GLY A 131 -8.23 -1.80 -12.47
C GLY A 131 -7.35 -0.58 -12.76
N GLY A 132 -6.03 -0.74 -12.81
CA GLY A 132 -5.10 0.37 -12.98
C GLY A 132 -4.61 0.99 -11.68
N THR A 133 -5.03 0.47 -10.52
CA THR A 133 -4.68 0.93 -9.18
C THR A 133 -3.69 -0.05 -8.52
N TYR A 134 -2.67 0.47 -7.87
CA TYR A 134 -1.81 -0.31 -6.98
C TYR A 134 -2.45 -0.44 -5.60
N LEU A 135 -2.35 -1.63 -5.01
CA LEU A 135 -2.88 -1.90 -3.67
C LEU A 135 -1.80 -2.58 -2.81
N PHE A 136 -1.56 -2.03 -1.62
CA PHE A 136 -0.60 -2.56 -0.65
C PHE A 136 -1.26 -2.76 0.70
N ALA A 137 -0.98 -3.88 1.37
CA ALA A 137 -1.42 -4.13 2.73
C ALA A 137 -0.22 -4.29 3.65
N LEU A 138 -0.23 -3.60 4.77
CA LEU A 138 0.85 -3.49 5.75
C LEU A 138 0.37 -3.88 7.14
N PRO A 139 1.25 -4.39 8.02
CA PRO A 139 0.91 -4.62 9.42
C PRO A 139 0.43 -3.35 10.13
N GLY A 140 -0.43 -3.53 11.13
CA GLY A 140 -1.12 -2.47 11.86
C GLY A 140 -0.26 -1.72 12.90
N SER A 141 1.05 -1.66 12.75
CA SER A 141 1.90 -0.88 13.65
C SER A 141 2.51 0.33 12.94
N PRO A 142 2.65 1.48 13.63
CA PRO A 142 3.34 2.64 13.07
C PRO A 142 4.75 2.34 12.57
N GLY A 143 5.49 1.46 13.28
CA GLY A 143 6.82 1.01 12.88
C GLY A 143 6.82 0.29 11.53
N ALA A 144 5.91 -0.65 11.33
CA ALA A 144 5.79 -1.39 10.06
C ALA A 144 5.39 -0.46 8.89
N CYS A 145 4.47 0.47 9.13
CA CYS A 145 4.08 1.48 8.14
C CYS A 145 5.26 2.38 7.76
N LYS A 146 6.04 2.80 8.77
CA LYS A 146 7.26 3.58 8.58
C LYS A 146 8.28 2.81 7.72
N ASP A 147 8.56 1.58 8.08
CA ASP A 147 9.56 0.76 7.40
C ASP A 147 9.14 0.47 5.94
N ALA A 148 7.87 0.12 5.70
CA ALA A 148 7.36 -0.10 4.36
C ALA A 148 7.42 1.16 3.49
N TRP A 149 7.09 2.32 4.05
CA TRP A 149 7.18 3.58 3.32
C TRP A 149 8.63 3.99 3.09
N ASP A 150 9.43 4.09 4.15
CA ASP A 150 10.76 4.68 4.11
C ASP A 150 11.77 3.83 3.32
N GLU A 151 11.59 2.50 3.30
CA GLU A 151 12.52 1.57 2.65
C GLU A 151 12.03 1.06 1.29
N ILE A 152 10.72 1.12 0.99
CA ILE A 152 10.16 0.54 -0.24
C ILE A 152 9.32 1.56 -1.00
N LEU A 153 8.17 1.98 -0.43
CA LEU A 153 7.13 2.66 -1.19
C LEU A 153 7.55 4.04 -1.67
N LYS A 154 8.25 4.83 -0.86
CA LYS A 154 8.71 6.17 -1.27
C LYS A 154 9.61 6.16 -2.51
N TYR A 155 10.34 5.05 -2.74
CA TYR A 155 11.17 4.88 -3.93
C TYR A 155 10.36 4.37 -5.12
N GLN A 156 9.49 3.39 -4.88
CA GLN A 156 8.70 2.79 -5.94
C GLN A 156 7.57 3.70 -6.43
N LEU A 157 7.11 4.64 -5.61
CA LEU A 157 6.11 5.64 -5.98
C LEU A 157 6.73 6.97 -6.45
N ASP A 158 8.05 7.04 -6.60
CA ASP A 158 8.74 8.19 -7.19
C ASP A 158 9.15 7.88 -8.64
N TYR A 159 8.57 8.61 -9.61
CA TYR A 159 8.89 8.48 -11.05
C TYR A 159 10.37 8.65 -11.38
N ARG A 160 11.10 9.37 -10.53
CA ARG A 160 12.52 9.65 -10.69
C ARG A 160 13.42 8.51 -10.23
N HIS A 161 12.88 7.54 -9.49
CA HIS A 161 13.66 6.41 -8.96
C HIS A 161 14.14 5.47 -10.08
N ARG A 162 15.41 5.05 -9.99
CA ARG A 162 16.08 4.17 -10.95
C ARG A 162 16.55 2.88 -10.26
N PRO A 163 16.56 1.73 -10.98
CA PRO A 163 16.37 1.55 -12.45
C PRO A 163 14.90 1.52 -12.89
N CYS A 164 13.95 1.20 -12.00
CA CYS A 164 12.52 1.10 -12.30
C CYS A 164 11.68 1.52 -11.09
N ASN A 165 10.45 1.93 -11.35
CA ASN A 165 9.48 2.33 -10.34
C ASN A 165 8.05 2.04 -10.81
N PHE A 166 7.09 2.01 -9.88
CA PHE A 166 5.69 1.74 -10.19
C PHE A 166 5.01 2.85 -11.00
N VAL A 167 5.43 4.10 -10.81
CA VAL A 167 4.80 5.24 -11.49
C VAL A 167 5.05 5.19 -13.01
N GLU A 168 6.23 4.73 -13.43
CA GLU A 168 6.59 4.62 -14.84
C GLU A 168 5.70 3.65 -15.63
N ILE A 169 5.26 2.56 -14.99
CA ILE A 169 4.40 1.57 -15.63
C ILE A 169 2.91 1.74 -15.33
N MET A 170 2.55 2.63 -14.42
CA MET A 170 1.17 2.88 -13.99
C MET A 170 0.20 3.13 -15.17
N PRO A 171 0.53 3.94 -16.21
CA PRO A 171 -0.37 4.17 -17.33
C PRO A 171 -0.68 2.92 -18.17
N ARG A 172 0.04 1.83 -17.94
CA ARG A 172 -0.07 0.58 -18.71
C ARG A 172 -0.72 -0.56 -17.93
N LEU A 173 -1.06 -0.37 -16.67
CA LEU A 173 -1.60 -1.44 -15.81
C LEU A 173 -2.89 -2.05 -16.37
N ASP A 174 -3.72 -1.24 -17.02
CA ASP A 174 -4.99 -1.64 -17.61
C ASP A 174 -4.99 -1.64 -19.16
N GLU A 175 -3.80 -1.62 -19.80
CA GLU A 175 -3.70 -1.55 -21.28
C GLU A 175 -4.44 -2.68 -21.99
N HIS A 176 -4.58 -3.86 -21.37
CA HIS A 176 -5.33 -5.00 -21.90
C HIS A 176 -6.83 -4.73 -22.04
N LYS A 177 -7.38 -3.79 -21.26
CA LYS A 177 -8.79 -3.38 -21.33
C LYS A 177 -9.04 -2.33 -22.42
N ARG A 178 -8.01 -1.63 -22.86
CA ARG A 178 -8.05 -0.56 -23.87
C ARG A 178 -7.80 -1.06 -25.28
N ARG A 179 -7.20 -2.25 -25.43
CA ARG A 179 -6.99 -2.90 -26.73
C ARG A 179 -8.29 -3.64 -27.14
N LYS A 180 -9.13 -2.97 -27.90
CA LYS A 180 -10.14 -3.59 -28.75
C LYS A 180 -9.65 -3.61 -30.18
#